data_bdc285f3ac08dbf5e51862eaa55188b8
#
_entry.id   bdc285f3ac08dbf5e51862eaa55188b8
#
_cell.length_a   1.000
_cell.length_b   1.000
_cell.length_c   1.000
_cell.angle_alpha   90.00
_cell.angle_beta   90.00
_cell.angle_gamma   90.00
#
_symmetry.space_group_name_H-M   'P 1'
#
loop_
_entity.id
_entity.type
_entity.pdbx_description
1 polymer ?
#
loop_
_entity_poly.entity_id
_entity_poly.type
_entity_poly.pdbx_seq_one_letter_code
_entity_poly.pdbx_strand_id
1 'polypeptide(L)'
;MFVRFGLILFCSVLPLVLSGQEPPRVKPTESIPAEIPAPEVSVKQIGEHQYRLGEIEFDSKTRELRFPVTVNMREGGPIEYLLVHENGKVHESILTTVVSPLHLQIAMKLLRYKAGHGDVFNRFLRPEAIEKEGGKETERGETVAFTFQADDKETLPIYELVIDGESAETMTPGGWIYTGSTVEGGSFMAEAEGSIIAIYLDHLAMFNMTREGADIDERWGARHTVIPEIGTKGVITIRLAEKEVTKKP
;
A
#
# COMPACT_ATOMS: atom_id res chain seq x y z
N MET A 1 61.52 -32.17 -67.51
CA MET A 1 62.39 -31.38 -66.68
C MET A 1 61.83 -29.94 -66.73
N PHE A 2 60.94 -29.63 -65.83
CA PHE A 2 60.15 -28.36 -65.84
C PHE A 2 60.57 -27.48 -64.65
N VAL A 3 61.10 -26.31 -64.96
CA VAL A 3 61.46 -25.30 -64.05
C VAL A 3 60.23 -24.45 -63.76
N ARG A 4 59.78 -24.35 -62.48
CA ARG A 4 58.68 -23.46 -62.07
C ARG A 4 59.31 -22.19 -61.49
N PHE A 5 59.02 -21.08 -62.15
CA PHE A 5 59.25 -19.70 -61.66
C PHE A 5 58.22 -19.34 -60.60
N GLY A 6 58.65 -19.02 -59.41
CA GLY A 6 57.80 -18.50 -58.37
C GLY A 6 57.78 -16.93 -58.43
N LEU A 7 56.58 -16.41 -58.55
CA LEU A 7 56.34 -14.95 -58.56
C LEU A 7 56.14 -14.54 -57.11
N ILE A 8 57.08 -13.71 -56.58
CA ILE A 8 56.94 -13.11 -55.24
C ILE A 8 56.21 -11.77 -55.41
N LEU A 9 55.00 -11.76 -54.83
CA LEU A 9 54.16 -10.54 -54.79
C LEU A 9 54.55 -9.74 -53.51
N PHE A 10 55.15 -8.57 -53.67
CA PHE A 10 55.46 -7.66 -52.56
C PHE A 10 54.18 -6.90 -52.24
N CYS A 11 53.57 -7.20 -51.10
CA CYS A 11 52.45 -6.48 -50.58
C CYS A 11 52.97 -5.36 -49.67
N SER A 12 52.94 -4.14 -50.14
CA SER A 12 53.28 -2.94 -49.36
C SER A 12 52.12 -2.59 -48.44
N VAL A 13 52.31 -2.84 -47.15
CA VAL A 13 51.35 -2.41 -46.12
C VAL A 13 51.63 -0.96 -45.76
N LEU A 14 50.68 -0.08 -46.14
CA LEU A 14 50.66 1.32 -45.75
C LEU A 14 50.11 1.41 -44.31
N PRO A 15 50.78 2.03 -43.33
CA PRO A 15 50.20 2.22 -42.01
C PRO A 15 49.07 3.25 -42.04
N LEU A 16 47.86 2.79 -41.73
CA LEU A 16 46.72 3.67 -41.50
C LEU A 16 46.92 4.36 -40.14
N VAL A 17 47.24 5.64 -40.15
CA VAL A 17 47.26 6.48 -38.96
C VAL A 17 45.83 6.76 -38.58
N LEU A 18 45.29 5.99 -37.61
CA LEU A 18 44.03 6.36 -36.93
C LEU A 18 44.30 7.60 -36.06
N SER A 19 43.80 8.75 -36.53
CA SER A 19 43.66 9.95 -35.72
C SER A 19 42.69 9.63 -34.54
N GLY A 20 43.25 9.40 -33.38
CA GLY A 20 42.48 9.22 -32.14
C GLY A 20 41.85 10.56 -31.75
N GLN A 21 40.58 10.75 -32.05
CA GLN A 21 39.78 11.78 -31.39
C GLN A 21 39.53 11.33 -29.95
N GLU A 22 40.10 12.02 -28.98
CA GLU A 22 39.74 11.88 -27.60
C GLU A 22 38.20 12.08 -27.44
N PRO A 23 37.51 11.21 -26.71
CA PRO A 23 36.09 11.44 -26.44
C PRO A 23 35.94 12.77 -25.67
N PRO A 24 34.86 13.54 -25.92
CA PRO A 24 34.67 14.82 -25.25
C PRO A 24 34.65 14.59 -23.74
N ARG A 25 35.51 15.28 -23.00
CA ARG A 25 35.50 15.30 -21.53
C ARG A 25 34.17 15.86 -21.09
N VAL A 26 33.29 15.01 -20.61
CA VAL A 26 32.10 15.41 -19.90
C VAL A 26 32.58 16.19 -18.67
N LYS A 27 32.28 17.50 -18.65
CA LYS A 27 32.49 18.32 -17.47
C LYS A 27 31.69 17.70 -16.34
N PRO A 28 32.22 17.62 -15.08
CA PRO A 28 31.42 17.19 -13.96
C PRO A 28 30.15 18.04 -13.93
N THR A 29 29.02 17.40 -14.07
CA THR A 29 27.71 18.02 -13.94
C THR A 29 27.66 18.70 -12.58
N GLU A 30 27.16 19.92 -12.59
CA GLU A 30 26.90 20.76 -11.43
C GLU A 30 26.39 19.97 -10.23
N SER A 31 26.89 20.37 -9.07
CA SER A 31 26.50 19.89 -7.75
C SER A 31 25.03 19.52 -7.69
N ILE A 32 24.76 18.27 -7.30
CA ILE A 32 23.44 17.82 -6.85
C ILE A 32 22.88 18.94 -5.98
N PRO A 33 21.68 19.47 -6.28
CA PRO A 33 21.07 20.49 -5.43
C PRO A 33 21.07 20.00 -4.00
N ALA A 34 21.40 20.88 -3.07
CA ALA A 34 21.37 20.59 -1.64
C ALA A 34 20.11 19.80 -1.31
N GLU A 35 20.33 18.68 -0.61
CA GLU A 35 19.33 17.81 -0.04
C GLU A 35 18.06 18.59 0.29
N ILE A 36 16.97 18.32 -0.44
CA ILE A 36 15.66 18.85 -0.05
C ILE A 36 15.44 18.33 1.36
N PRO A 37 15.38 19.21 2.37
CA PRO A 37 15.22 18.75 3.74
C PRO A 37 13.94 17.90 3.77
N ALA A 38 14.08 16.64 4.20
CA ALA A 38 12.92 15.77 4.41
C ALA A 38 11.93 16.56 5.27
N PRO A 39 10.62 16.58 4.91
CA PRO A 39 9.64 17.33 5.68
C PRO A 39 9.74 16.87 7.12
N GLU A 40 9.92 17.84 8.04
CA GLU A 40 10.11 17.56 9.46
C GLU A 40 8.82 16.94 10.01
N VAL A 41 8.78 15.63 10.08
CA VAL A 41 7.65 14.86 10.61
C VAL A 41 7.65 15.03 12.11
N SER A 42 6.89 16.00 12.61
CA SER A 42 6.80 16.27 14.05
C SER A 42 5.47 15.83 14.63
N VAL A 43 5.53 15.05 15.71
CA VAL A 43 4.37 14.72 16.53
C VAL A 43 4.13 15.85 17.52
N LYS A 44 2.94 16.45 17.50
CA LYS A 44 2.53 17.52 18.40
C LYS A 44 1.50 16.99 19.39
N GLN A 45 1.72 17.23 20.68
CA GLN A 45 0.69 16.99 21.69
C GLN A 45 -0.36 18.11 21.62
N ILE A 46 -1.64 17.73 21.48
CA ILE A 46 -2.78 18.65 21.37
C ILE A 46 -3.76 18.53 22.55
N GLY A 47 -3.58 17.54 23.42
CA GLY A 47 -4.36 17.28 24.62
C GLY A 47 -3.63 16.35 25.58
N GLU A 48 -4.22 15.95 26.70
CA GLU A 48 -3.57 15.11 27.72
C GLU A 48 -3.06 13.78 27.15
N HIS A 49 -3.88 13.12 26.31
CA HIS A 49 -3.53 11.86 25.63
C HIS A 49 -3.62 11.99 24.10
N GLN A 50 -3.87 13.18 23.60
CA GLN A 50 -4.15 13.44 22.20
C GLN A 50 -2.93 14.06 21.51
N TYR A 51 -2.66 13.55 20.33
CA TYR A 51 -1.49 13.91 19.52
C TYR A 51 -1.91 14.13 18.07
N ARG A 52 -1.12 14.88 17.33
CA ARG A 52 -1.27 15.11 15.89
C ARG A 52 0.05 14.87 15.16
N LEU A 53 -0.05 14.16 14.03
CA LEU A 53 1.05 13.94 13.10
C LEU A 53 0.54 14.28 11.69
N GLY A 54 0.94 15.44 11.16
CA GLY A 54 0.31 15.99 9.96
C GLY A 54 -1.20 16.17 10.16
N GLU A 55 -2.00 15.51 9.33
CA GLU A 55 -3.48 15.52 9.43
C GLU A 55 -4.05 14.35 10.24
N ILE A 56 -3.19 13.51 10.81
CA ILE A 56 -3.60 12.38 11.65
C ILE A 56 -3.72 12.85 13.08
N GLU A 57 -4.87 12.64 13.69
CA GLU A 57 -5.08 12.79 15.13
C GLU A 57 -5.19 11.42 15.79
N PHE A 58 -4.55 11.23 16.93
CA PHE A 58 -4.60 9.97 17.65
C PHE A 58 -4.57 10.14 19.16
N ASP A 59 -5.20 9.21 19.85
CA ASP A 59 -5.32 9.17 21.32
C ASP A 59 -4.58 7.96 21.87
N SER A 60 -3.56 8.20 22.70
CA SER A 60 -2.71 7.15 23.26
C SER A 60 -3.39 6.31 24.33
N LYS A 61 -4.50 6.80 24.94
CA LYS A 61 -5.27 6.09 25.96
C LYS A 61 -6.26 5.11 25.34
N THR A 62 -7.02 5.56 24.32
CA THR A 62 -8.00 4.74 23.63
C THR A 62 -7.40 3.92 22.49
N ARG A 63 -6.19 4.27 22.02
CA ARG A 63 -5.53 3.74 20.82
C ARG A 63 -6.36 4.02 19.55
N GLU A 64 -7.14 5.08 19.55
CA GLU A 64 -7.92 5.52 18.41
C GLU A 64 -7.09 6.47 17.55
N LEU A 65 -7.28 6.39 16.24
CA LEU A 65 -6.60 7.21 15.25
C LEU A 65 -7.63 7.67 14.21
N ARG A 66 -7.56 8.96 13.82
CA ARG A 66 -8.50 9.60 12.90
C ARG A 66 -7.76 10.41 11.85
N PHE A 67 -8.25 10.38 10.60
CA PHE A 67 -7.66 11.16 9.51
C PHE A 67 -8.66 11.42 8.39
N PRO A 68 -8.45 12.50 7.59
CA PRO A 68 -9.35 12.90 6.53
C PRO A 68 -9.28 11.97 5.32
N VAL A 69 -10.43 11.79 4.67
CA VAL A 69 -10.59 11.07 3.41
C VAL A 69 -11.55 11.79 2.48
N THR A 70 -11.59 11.39 1.23
CA THR A 70 -12.51 11.89 0.20
C THR A 70 -13.19 10.72 -0.50
N VAL A 71 -14.48 10.81 -0.75
CA VAL A 71 -15.19 9.85 -1.58
C VAL A 71 -14.69 9.96 -3.02
N ASN A 72 -14.13 8.87 -3.53
CA ASN A 72 -13.53 8.80 -4.86
C ASN A 72 -14.39 8.03 -5.86
N MET A 73 -15.03 6.95 -5.40
CA MET A 73 -15.87 6.11 -6.23
C MET A 73 -17.18 5.80 -5.50
N ARG A 74 -18.27 5.82 -6.23
CA ARG A 74 -19.61 5.52 -5.70
C ARG A 74 -20.30 4.37 -6.42
N GLU A 75 -19.96 4.20 -7.68
CA GLU A 75 -20.51 3.19 -8.58
C GLU A 75 -19.38 2.59 -9.38
N GLY A 76 -19.58 1.38 -9.87
CA GLY A 76 -18.58 0.65 -10.61
C GLY A 76 -18.04 -0.50 -9.77
N GLY A 77 -17.22 -1.29 -10.35
CA GLY A 77 -16.58 -2.45 -9.76
C GLY A 77 -15.92 -3.27 -10.85
N PRO A 78 -15.16 -4.26 -10.47
CA PRO A 78 -14.84 -4.65 -9.09
C PRO A 78 -13.95 -3.62 -8.37
N ILE A 79 -14.03 -3.61 -7.03
CA ILE A 79 -13.17 -2.78 -6.18
C ILE A 79 -12.21 -3.67 -5.39
N GLU A 80 -10.95 -3.28 -5.36
CA GLU A 80 -9.92 -4.00 -4.59
C GLU A 80 -9.59 -3.32 -3.26
N TYR A 81 -9.90 -2.02 -3.14
CA TYR A 81 -9.56 -1.22 -1.97
C TYR A 81 -10.76 -0.43 -1.43
N LEU A 82 -10.82 -0.32 -0.11
CA LEU A 82 -11.66 0.68 0.56
C LEU A 82 -10.98 2.04 0.55
N LEU A 83 -9.67 2.08 0.72
CA LEU A 83 -8.89 3.30 0.83
C LEU A 83 -7.50 3.15 0.23
N VAL A 84 -7.14 4.11 -0.61
CA VAL A 84 -5.77 4.30 -1.11
C VAL A 84 -5.32 5.75 -0.92
N HIS A 85 -4.03 5.99 -1.00
CA HIS A 85 -3.49 7.34 -1.17
C HIS A 85 -3.89 7.89 -2.55
N GLU A 86 -4.04 9.20 -2.70
CA GLU A 86 -4.47 9.82 -3.96
C GLU A 86 -3.56 9.54 -5.17
N ASN A 87 -2.30 9.16 -4.92
CA ASN A 87 -1.33 8.73 -5.93
C ASN A 87 -1.33 7.22 -6.17
N GLY A 88 -2.20 6.47 -5.50
CA GLY A 88 -2.29 5.01 -5.61
C GLY A 88 -3.32 4.55 -6.65
N LYS A 89 -3.87 3.34 -6.44
CA LYS A 89 -4.84 2.67 -7.34
C LYS A 89 -6.26 3.24 -7.18
N VAL A 90 -6.43 4.54 -7.47
CA VAL A 90 -7.70 5.25 -7.26
C VAL A 90 -8.87 4.69 -8.09
N HIS A 91 -8.57 4.03 -9.23
CA HIS A 91 -9.60 3.46 -10.10
C HIS A 91 -10.28 2.20 -9.53
N GLU A 92 -9.76 1.65 -8.45
CA GLU A 92 -10.26 0.44 -7.76
C GLU A 92 -10.60 0.71 -6.29
N SER A 93 -10.72 1.99 -5.89
CA SER A 93 -10.92 2.38 -4.48
C SER A 93 -12.12 3.27 -4.26
N ILE A 94 -12.91 2.99 -3.20
CA ILE A 94 -14.05 3.81 -2.79
C ILE A 94 -13.61 5.17 -2.26
N LEU A 95 -12.58 5.19 -1.43
CA LEU A 95 -12.08 6.38 -0.74
C LEU A 95 -10.62 6.65 -1.10
N THR A 96 -10.25 7.93 -1.09
CA THR A 96 -8.85 8.38 -1.18
C THR A 96 -8.47 9.25 0.00
N THR A 97 -7.17 9.37 0.24
CA THR A 97 -6.60 10.29 1.24
C THR A 97 -5.31 10.94 0.73
N VAL A 98 -5.02 12.13 1.21
CA VAL A 98 -3.73 12.81 1.05
C VAL A 98 -2.74 12.46 2.16
N VAL A 99 -3.19 11.68 3.15
CA VAL A 99 -2.38 11.29 4.30
C VAL A 99 -1.38 10.22 3.90
N SER A 100 -0.11 10.49 4.12
CA SER A 100 0.99 9.55 3.85
C SER A 100 0.80 8.22 4.58
N PRO A 101 0.82 7.07 3.88
CA PRO A 101 0.86 5.75 4.50
C PRO A 101 2.00 5.57 5.51
N LEU A 102 3.15 6.20 5.29
CA LEU A 102 4.26 6.19 6.25
C LEU A 102 3.88 6.92 7.55
N HIS A 103 3.16 8.03 7.48
CA HIS A 103 2.67 8.72 8.68
C HIS A 103 1.64 7.87 9.43
N LEU A 104 0.74 7.17 8.70
CA LEU A 104 -0.18 6.20 9.33
C LEU A 104 0.59 5.09 10.03
N GLN A 105 1.63 4.53 9.40
CA GLN A 105 2.49 3.51 9.98
C GLN A 105 3.18 3.99 11.26
N ILE A 106 3.68 5.23 11.28
CA ILE A 106 4.29 5.85 12.47
C ILE A 106 3.25 5.99 13.59
N ALA A 107 2.06 6.52 13.29
CA ALA A 107 0.98 6.67 14.28
C ALA A 107 0.54 5.32 14.86
N MET A 108 0.38 4.28 14.02
CA MET A 108 0.06 2.92 14.46
C MET A 108 1.13 2.36 15.42
N LYS A 109 2.43 2.57 15.11
CA LYS A 109 3.54 2.17 15.99
C LYS A 109 3.56 2.95 17.31
N LEU A 110 3.30 4.26 17.29
CA LEU A 110 3.20 5.07 18.49
C LEU A 110 2.06 4.61 19.40
N LEU A 111 0.96 4.17 18.82
CA LEU A 111 -0.19 3.55 19.51
C LEU A 111 0.05 2.07 19.89
N ARG A 112 1.25 1.53 19.59
CA ARG A 112 1.66 0.16 19.91
C ARG A 112 0.77 -0.91 19.26
N TYR A 113 0.25 -0.63 18.07
CA TYR A 113 -0.39 -1.66 17.27
C TYR A 113 0.66 -2.65 16.76
N LYS A 114 0.33 -3.93 16.85
CA LYS A 114 1.18 -5.02 16.35
C LYS A 114 0.81 -5.34 14.92
N ALA A 115 1.76 -5.15 14.01
CA ALA A 115 1.64 -5.59 12.64
C ALA A 115 2.07 -7.05 12.50
N GLY A 116 1.49 -7.74 11.53
CA GLY A 116 1.89 -9.08 11.17
C GLY A 116 0.88 -9.73 10.24
N HIS A 117 1.34 -10.60 9.36
CA HIS A 117 0.45 -11.21 8.37
C HIS A 117 0.01 -12.64 8.76
N GLY A 118 0.81 -13.38 9.58
CA GLY A 118 0.50 -14.76 9.93
C GLY A 118 0.21 -15.60 8.68
N ASP A 119 -0.96 -16.20 8.65
CA ASP A 119 -1.47 -17.03 7.57
C ASP A 119 -2.30 -16.27 6.50
N VAL A 120 -2.41 -14.94 6.61
CA VAL A 120 -3.32 -14.12 5.79
C VAL A 120 -3.14 -14.36 4.29
N PHE A 121 -1.90 -14.46 3.84
CA PHE A 121 -1.57 -14.62 2.42
C PHE A 121 -1.38 -16.07 1.97
N ASN A 122 -1.56 -17.06 2.86
CA ASN A 122 -1.36 -18.47 2.52
C ASN A 122 -2.31 -18.97 1.43
N ARG A 123 -3.44 -18.28 1.20
CA ARG A 123 -4.40 -18.60 0.14
C ARG A 123 -3.81 -18.54 -1.26
N PHE A 124 -2.78 -17.74 -1.47
CA PHE A 124 -2.07 -17.61 -2.74
C PHE A 124 -0.86 -18.55 -2.86
N LEU A 125 -0.46 -19.19 -1.78
CA LEU A 125 0.72 -20.04 -1.73
C LEU A 125 0.36 -21.50 -2.00
N ARG A 126 1.23 -22.18 -2.74
CA ARG A 126 1.15 -23.65 -2.86
C ARG A 126 1.55 -24.29 -1.52
N PRO A 127 1.01 -25.47 -1.18
CA PRO A 127 1.34 -26.16 0.09
C PRO A 127 2.86 -26.26 0.35
N GLU A 128 3.65 -26.54 -0.69
CA GLU A 128 5.10 -26.64 -0.57
C GLU A 128 5.81 -25.31 -0.25
N ALA A 129 5.21 -24.18 -0.67
CA ALA A 129 5.70 -22.84 -0.32
C ALA A 129 5.35 -22.49 1.12
N ILE A 130 4.17 -22.87 1.60
CA ILE A 130 3.74 -22.68 2.98
C ILE A 130 4.69 -23.43 3.94
N GLU A 131 5.08 -24.67 3.62
CA GLU A 131 6.04 -25.45 4.41
C GLU A 131 7.43 -24.80 4.42
N LYS A 132 7.87 -24.18 3.33
CA LYS A 132 9.17 -23.50 3.24
C LYS A 132 9.22 -22.17 3.95
N GLU A 133 8.16 -21.39 3.86
CA GLU A 133 8.03 -20.09 4.54
C GLU A 133 7.60 -20.23 5.99
N GLY A 134 6.88 -21.28 6.33
CA GLY A 134 6.35 -21.63 7.65
C GLY A 134 7.38 -21.99 8.71
N GLY A 135 8.68 -21.91 8.40
CA GLY A 135 9.75 -22.07 9.40
C GLY A 135 9.83 -20.94 10.43
N LYS A 136 9.12 -19.84 10.26
CA LYS A 136 8.84 -18.80 11.25
C LYS A 136 7.38 -18.46 11.15
N GLU A 137 6.59 -18.99 12.07
CA GLU A 137 5.22 -18.56 12.29
C GLU A 137 5.25 -17.05 12.60
N THR A 138 5.06 -16.22 11.56
CA THR A 138 4.90 -14.79 11.73
C THR A 138 3.60 -14.58 12.50
N GLU A 139 3.68 -13.89 13.63
CA GLU A 139 2.47 -13.56 14.38
C GLU A 139 1.49 -12.82 13.48
N ARG A 140 0.21 -13.15 13.62
CA ARG A 140 -0.86 -12.42 12.96
C ARG A 140 -1.01 -11.06 13.62
N GLY A 141 -1.14 -10.01 12.80
CA GLY A 141 -1.34 -8.65 13.29
C GLY A 141 -2.65 -8.47 14.04
N GLU A 142 -2.75 -7.38 14.79
CA GLU A 142 -3.99 -7.04 15.50
C GLU A 142 -5.13 -6.77 14.51
N THR A 143 -6.33 -7.19 14.91
CA THR A 143 -7.55 -6.91 14.15
C THR A 143 -8.04 -5.51 14.51
N VAL A 144 -8.28 -4.69 13.49
CA VAL A 144 -8.80 -3.34 13.63
C VAL A 144 -10.18 -3.20 13.00
N ALA A 145 -10.97 -2.29 13.53
CA ALA A 145 -12.24 -1.86 12.95
C ALA A 145 -12.09 -0.44 12.41
N PHE A 146 -12.75 -0.18 11.29
CA PHE A 146 -12.82 1.13 10.67
C PHE A 146 -14.24 1.64 10.71
N THR A 147 -14.38 2.94 10.96
CA THR A 147 -15.62 3.66 10.73
C THR A 147 -15.37 4.81 9.77
N PHE A 148 -16.37 5.14 8.99
CA PHE A 148 -16.40 6.27 8.07
C PHE A 148 -17.50 7.23 8.49
N GLN A 149 -17.19 8.52 8.55
CA GLN A 149 -18.14 9.60 8.79
C GLN A 149 -17.95 10.68 7.72
N ALA A 150 -18.96 10.88 6.91
CA ALA A 150 -18.99 11.94 5.91
C ALA A 150 -19.59 13.19 6.53
N ASP A 151 -18.81 14.29 6.60
CA ASP A 151 -19.24 15.59 7.14
C ASP A 151 -20.17 15.43 8.37
N ASP A 152 -21.38 16.01 8.34
CA ASP A 152 -22.35 15.98 9.44
C ASP A 152 -23.26 14.73 9.45
N LYS A 153 -22.88 13.66 8.73
CA LYS A 153 -23.68 12.43 8.67
C LYS A 153 -23.34 11.47 9.81
N GLU A 154 -24.23 10.48 9.98
CA GLU A 154 -23.98 9.39 10.92
C GLU A 154 -22.71 8.61 10.56
N THR A 155 -22.02 8.16 11.60
CA THR A 155 -20.84 7.30 11.47
C THR A 155 -21.28 5.90 11.09
N LEU A 156 -20.69 5.36 10.01
CA LEU A 156 -20.96 4.00 9.53
C LEU A 156 -19.74 3.11 9.72
N PRO A 157 -19.92 1.84 10.07
CA PRO A 157 -18.85 0.85 9.90
C PRO A 157 -18.44 0.78 8.43
N ILE A 158 -17.14 0.72 8.15
CA ILE A 158 -16.65 0.87 6.77
C ILE A 158 -17.11 -0.26 5.82
N TYR A 159 -17.39 -1.46 6.34
CA TYR A 159 -17.93 -2.56 5.54
C TYR A 159 -19.32 -2.28 4.95
N GLU A 160 -20.06 -1.31 5.53
CA GLU A 160 -21.34 -0.87 4.98
C GLU A 160 -21.23 -0.20 3.61
N LEU A 161 -20.03 0.24 3.23
CA LEU A 161 -19.77 0.85 1.92
C LEU A 161 -19.65 -0.19 0.79
N VAL A 162 -19.62 -1.48 1.12
CA VAL A 162 -19.28 -2.57 0.20
C VAL A 162 -20.45 -3.55 0.06
N ILE A 163 -20.68 -4.03 -1.16
CA ILE A 163 -21.60 -5.12 -1.46
C ILE A 163 -20.85 -6.30 -2.07
N ASP A 164 -21.38 -7.48 -1.87
CA ASP A 164 -21.02 -8.68 -2.62
C ASP A 164 -21.65 -8.58 -4.02
N GLY A 165 -20.85 -8.65 -5.07
CA GLY A 165 -21.29 -8.48 -6.46
C GLY A 165 -22.21 -9.60 -6.96
N GLU A 166 -22.18 -10.80 -6.34
CA GLU A 166 -23.03 -11.91 -6.73
C GLU A 166 -24.40 -11.85 -6.03
N SER A 167 -24.40 -11.63 -4.71
CA SER A 167 -25.64 -11.63 -3.91
C SER A 167 -26.29 -10.25 -3.79
N ALA A 168 -25.57 -9.17 -4.10
CA ALA A 168 -25.94 -7.79 -3.82
C ALA A 168 -26.19 -7.50 -2.32
N GLU A 169 -25.76 -8.36 -1.45
CA GLU A 169 -25.84 -8.16 -0.01
C GLU A 169 -24.68 -7.29 0.50
N THR A 170 -24.91 -6.56 1.58
CA THR A 170 -23.86 -5.79 2.24
C THR A 170 -22.77 -6.74 2.77
N MET A 171 -21.52 -6.33 2.66
CA MET A 171 -20.40 -7.08 3.22
C MET A 171 -20.67 -7.43 4.69
N THR A 172 -20.41 -8.68 5.08
CA THR A 172 -20.58 -9.12 6.46
C THR A 172 -19.72 -8.31 7.43
N PRO A 173 -20.23 -8.02 8.65
CA PRO A 173 -19.46 -7.38 9.70
C PRO A 173 -18.12 -8.07 9.97
N GLY A 174 -17.12 -7.32 10.41
CA GLY A 174 -15.80 -7.85 10.80
C GLY A 174 -14.70 -6.81 10.66
N GLY A 175 -13.53 -7.14 11.19
CA GLY A 175 -12.35 -6.29 11.14
C GLY A 175 -11.40 -6.59 9.97
N TRP A 176 -10.34 -5.82 9.91
CA TRP A 176 -9.18 -6.00 9.02
C TRP A 176 -7.96 -6.35 9.86
N ILE A 177 -7.06 -7.12 9.30
CA ILE A 177 -5.77 -7.39 9.95
C ILE A 177 -4.80 -6.25 9.60
N TYR A 178 -4.15 -5.70 10.62
CA TYR A 178 -3.04 -4.80 10.43
C TYR A 178 -1.80 -5.60 10.01
N THR A 179 -1.60 -5.77 8.70
CA THR A 179 -0.47 -6.50 8.12
C THR A 179 0.80 -5.66 8.11
N GLY A 180 0.66 -4.32 8.04
CA GLY A 180 1.77 -3.38 8.19
C GLY A 180 2.59 -3.17 6.91
N SER A 181 2.17 -3.73 5.77
CA SER A 181 2.90 -3.66 4.50
C SER A 181 4.32 -4.27 4.59
N THR A 182 5.13 -4.09 3.55
CA THR A 182 6.50 -4.57 3.45
C THR A 182 7.49 -3.45 3.19
N VAL A 183 8.78 -3.73 3.37
CA VAL A 183 9.88 -2.83 2.97
C VAL A 183 10.72 -3.56 1.94
N GLU A 184 10.79 -3.03 0.73
CA GLU A 184 11.53 -3.60 -0.39
C GLU A 184 12.52 -2.57 -0.93
N GLY A 185 13.79 -2.98 -1.10
CA GLY A 185 14.82 -2.07 -1.58
C GLY A 185 15.01 -0.80 -0.73
N GLY A 186 14.61 -0.81 0.54
CA GLY A 186 14.63 0.35 1.43
C GLY A 186 13.39 1.25 1.37
N SER A 187 12.44 0.95 0.49
CA SER A 187 11.18 1.69 0.35
C SER A 187 10.03 1.02 1.10
N PHE A 188 9.25 1.79 1.84
CA PHE A 188 8.01 1.33 2.45
C PHE A 188 6.93 1.22 1.36
N MET A 189 6.47 -0.01 1.08
CA MET A 189 5.68 -0.29 -0.12
C MET A 189 4.29 0.33 -0.08
N ALA A 190 3.63 0.41 1.08
CA ALA A 190 2.35 1.12 1.17
C ALA A 190 2.47 2.61 0.80
N GLU A 191 3.62 3.25 1.07
CA GLU A 191 3.89 4.63 0.63
C GLU A 191 4.13 4.69 -0.88
N ALA A 192 4.89 3.74 -1.42
CA ALA A 192 5.24 3.72 -2.84
C ALA A 192 4.03 3.43 -3.74
N GLU A 193 3.15 2.49 -3.32
CA GLU A 193 1.98 2.04 -4.08
C GLU A 193 0.69 2.76 -3.68
N GLY A 194 0.69 3.45 -2.54
CA GLY A 194 -0.49 4.10 -1.99
C GLY A 194 -1.53 3.14 -1.40
N SER A 195 -1.20 1.85 -1.18
CA SER A 195 -2.11 0.80 -0.74
C SER A 195 -2.34 0.85 0.77
N ILE A 196 -3.56 1.21 1.21
CA ILE A 196 -3.85 1.40 2.66
C ILE A 196 -4.80 0.32 3.19
N ILE A 197 -6.07 0.30 2.75
CA ILE A 197 -7.07 -0.68 3.22
C ILE A 197 -7.52 -1.52 2.03
N ALA A 198 -7.04 -2.74 1.96
CA ALA A 198 -7.34 -3.69 0.91
C ALA A 198 -8.59 -4.52 1.25
N ILE A 199 -9.43 -4.75 0.24
CA ILE A 199 -10.54 -5.71 0.22
C ILE A 199 -10.05 -7.00 -0.42
N TYR A 200 -9.45 -6.91 -1.62
CA TYR A 200 -8.68 -7.99 -2.22
C TYR A 200 -7.30 -8.04 -1.55
N LEU A 201 -6.85 -9.24 -1.20
CA LEU A 201 -5.60 -9.40 -0.43
C LEU A 201 -4.38 -8.85 -1.18
N ASP A 202 -3.74 -7.87 -0.59
CA ASP A 202 -2.54 -7.22 -1.10
C ASP A 202 -1.46 -7.12 -0.01
N HIS A 203 -0.33 -7.80 -0.20
CA HIS A 203 0.79 -7.82 0.74
C HIS A 203 1.50 -6.45 0.87
N LEU A 204 1.28 -5.54 -0.10
CA LEU A 204 1.81 -4.18 -0.07
C LEU A 204 0.90 -3.24 0.73
N ALA A 205 -0.35 -3.61 0.98
CA ALA A 205 -1.28 -2.81 1.77
C ALA A 205 -0.98 -2.88 3.28
N MET A 206 -1.37 -1.81 4.00
CA MET A 206 -1.23 -1.76 5.45
C MET A 206 -2.25 -2.63 6.18
N PHE A 207 -3.46 -2.75 5.65
CA PHE A 207 -4.57 -3.48 6.26
C PHE A 207 -5.22 -4.37 5.22
N ASN A 208 -5.47 -5.62 5.60
CA ASN A 208 -6.05 -6.61 4.72
C ASN A 208 -7.33 -7.22 5.28
N MET A 209 -8.35 -7.33 4.45
CA MET A 209 -9.56 -8.08 4.74
C MET A 209 -9.23 -9.59 4.74
N THR A 210 -9.83 -10.35 5.66
CA THR A 210 -9.58 -11.80 5.77
C THR A 210 -10.84 -12.65 5.66
N ARG A 211 -11.97 -12.02 5.31
CA ARG A 211 -13.25 -12.71 5.12
C ARG A 211 -13.19 -13.62 3.88
N GLU A 212 -14.16 -14.50 3.78
CA GLU A 212 -14.38 -15.25 2.56
C GLU A 212 -14.54 -14.30 1.38
N GLY A 213 -13.87 -14.61 0.25
CA GLY A 213 -13.84 -13.78 -0.94
C GLY A 213 -12.78 -12.69 -0.96
N ALA A 214 -11.92 -12.60 0.07
CA ALA A 214 -10.77 -11.69 0.05
C ALA A 214 -9.72 -12.05 -1.03
N ASP A 215 -9.78 -13.24 -1.57
CA ASP A 215 -8.94 -13.80 -2.63
C ASP A 215 -9.67 -13.94 -3.98
N ILE A 216 -10.86 -13.33 -4.10
CA ILE A 216 -11.65 -13.31 -5.34
C ILE A 216 -11.68 -11.88 -5.88
N ASP A 217 -10.98 -11.66 -6.98
CA ASP A 217 -10.75 -10.35 -7.59
C ASP A 217 -12.05 -9.60 -7.96
N GLU A 218 -12.99 -10.25 -8.61
CA GLU A 218 -14.20 -9.59 -9.15
C GLU A 218 -15.42 -9.62 -8.21
N ARG A 219 -15.22 -9.96 -6.92
CA ARG A 219 -16.36 -10.20 -6.01
C ARG A 219 -17.00 -8.94 -5.45
N TRP A 220 -16.23 -7.92 -5.15
CA TRP A 220 -16.70 -6.81 -4.33
C TRP A 220 -17.03 -5.56 -5.15
N GLY A 221 -18.10 -4.88 -4.78
CA GLY A 221 -18.58 -3.66 -5.42
C GLY A 221 -18.88 -2.52 -4.44
N ALA A 222 -18.96 -1.30 -4.96
CA ALA A 222 -19.32 -0.12 -4.18
C ALA A 222 -20.84 -0.09 -3.94
N ARG A 223 -21.27 0.11 -2.67
CA ARG A 223 -22.68 0.23 -2.30
C ARG A 223 -23.18 1.66 -2.48
N HIS A 224 -23.56 2.02 -3.70
CA HIS A 224 -23.96 3.38 -4.10
C HIS A 224 -25.07 4.00 -3.25
N THR A 225 -25.92 3.18 -2.61
CA THR A 225 -27.06 3.66 -1.82
C THR A 225 -26.66 4.35 -0.51
N VAL A 226 -25.47 4.06 0.01
CA VAL A 226 -24.97 4.63 1.26
C VAL A 226 -23.74 5.52 1.08
N ILE A 227 -22.98 5.30 -0.01
CA ILE A 227 -21.80 6.12 -0.32
C ILE A 227 -22.27 7.53 -0.74
N PRO A 228 -21.75 8.58 -0.09
CA PRO A 228 -22.05 9.96 -0.48
C PRO A 228 -21.58 10.31 -1.89
N GLU A 229 -21.93 11.52 -2.36
CA GLU A 229 -21.47 12.01 -3.67
C GLU A 229 -19.93 12.06 -3.76
N ILE A 230 -19.40 11.79 -4.97
CA ILE A 230 -17.96 11.86 -5.24
C ILE A 230 -17.44 13.25 -4.88
N GLY A 231 -16.28 13.31 -4.23
CA GLY A 231 -15.69 14.53 -3.71
C GLY A 231 -16.12 14.91 -2.30
N THR A 232 -17.13 14.23 -1.72
CA THR A 232 -17.52 14.44 -0.31
C THR A 232 -16.35 14.15 0.61
N LYS A 233 -16.09 15.08 1.52
CA LYS A 233 -15.06 14.90 2.57
C LYS A 233 -15.65 14.09 3.72
N GLY A 234 -14.75 13.40 4.41
CA GLY A 234 -15.10 12.62 5.59
C GLY A 234 -13.87 12.26 6.40
N VAL A 235 -14.10 11.50 7.45
CA VAL A 235 -13.07 11.05 8.38
C VAL A 235 -13.16 9.53 8.51
N ILE A 236 -12.01 8.85 8.42
CA ILE A 236 -11.88 7.47 8.89
C ILE A 236 -11.36 7.48 10.32
N THR A 237 -11.97 6.64 11.15
CA THR A 237 -11.47 6.31 12.48
C THR A 237 -11.03 4.85 12.52
N ILE A 238 -9.82 4.61 13.03
CA ILE A 238 -9.26 3.27 13.27
C ILE A 238 -9.26 3.00 14.77
N ARG A 239 -9.73 1.81 15.17
CA ARG A 239 -9.68 1.31 16.54
C ARG A 239 -9.44 -0.19 16.57
N LEU A 240 -9.06 -0.74 17.72
CA LEU A 240 -9.06 -2.19 17.88
C LEU A 240 -10.47 -2.73 17.63
N ALA A 241 -10.56 -3.82 16.89
CA ALA A 241 -11.82 -4.52 16.77
C ALA A 241 -12.20 -5.13 18.13
N GLU A 242 -13.47 -5.01 18.49
CA GLU A 242 -14.00 -5.75 19.65
C GLU A 242 -13.84 -7.24 19.39
N LYS A 243 -13.37 -7.98 20.39
CA LYS A 243 -13.31 -9.43 20.26
C LYS A 243 -14.74 -9.92 20.09
N GLU A 244 -15.01 -10.58 18.96
CA GLU A 244 -16.28 -11.29 18.83
C GLU A 244 -16.42 -12.24 20.03
N VAL A 245 -17.42 -11.95 20.87
CA VAL A 245 -17.84 -12.90 21.90
C VAL A 245 -18.49 -14.05 21.16
N THR A 246 -17.70 -15.05 20.78
CA THR A 246 -18.24 -16.31 20.27
C THR A 246 -19.18 -16.86 21.35
N LYS A 247 -20.48 -16.62 21.18
CA LYS A 247 -21.48 -17.39 21.91
C LYS A 247 -21.27 -18.85 21.48
N LYS A 248 -20.63 -19.60 22.36
CA LYS A 248 -20.52 -21.04 22.20
C LYS A 248 -21.95 -21.61 22.13
N PRO A 249 -22.25 -22.46 21.14
CA PRO A 249 -23.55 -23.06 20.97
C PRO A 249 -23.94 -23.90 22.20
#